data_07e251c1ed3c8e4cfc097ab088023c18
#
_entry.id   07e251c1ed3c8e4cfc097ab088023c18
#
_cell.length_a   1.000
_cell.length_b   1.000
_cell.length_c   1.000
_cell.angle_alpha   90.00
_cell.angle_beta   90.00
_cell.angle_gamma   90.00
#
_symmetry.space_group_name_H-M   'P 1'
#
loop_
_entity.id
_entity.type
_entity.pdbx_description
1 polymer ?
#
loop_
_entity_poly.entity_id
_entity_poly.type
_entity_poly.pdbx_seq_one_letter_code
_entity_poly.pdbx_strand_id
1 'polypeptide(L)' 'MSTTAVFTVAGMSCGHCERTVSAGLAALPGVTDVSADAPSGLVTVSSAGPLDEAVVRGTVDGAGFTFVGRA' A
#
# COMPACT_ATOMS: atom_id res chain seq x y z
N MET A 1 18.81 1.24 -6.32
CA MET A 1 17.81 2.11 -6.96
C MET A 1 16.44 1.84 -6.37
N SER A 2 15.62 2.86 -6.22
CA SER A 2 14.28 2.68 -5.65
C SER A 2 13.27 2.36 -6.76
N THR A 3 12.31 1.53 -6.42
CA THR A 3 11.19 1.18 -7.29
C THR A 3 9.92 1.78 -6.71
N THR A 4 9.13 2.43 -7.54
CA THR A 4 7.85 3.00 -7.12
C THR A 4 6.73 2.24 -7.81
N ALA A 5 5.74 1.80 -7.04
CA ALA A 5 4.57 1.11 -7.55
C ALA A 5 3.31 1.76 -6.99
N VAL A 6 2.27 1.83 -7.80
CA VAL A 6 0.98 2.38 -7.38
C VAL A 6 -0.06 1.28 -7.42
N PHE A 7 -0.80 1.14 -6.34
CA PHE A 7 -1.84 0.12 -6.22
C PHE A 7 -3.18 0.78 -5.92
N THR A 8 -4.26 0.11 -6.30
CA THR A 8 -5.61 0.53 -5.98
C THR A 8 -6.13 -0.29 -4.82
N VAL A 9 -6.61 0.38 -3.79
CA VAL A 9 -7.14 -0.25 -2.57
C VAL A 9 -8.53 0.31 -2.31
N ALA A 10 -9.51 -0.56 -2.17
CA ALA A 10 -10.88 -0.18 -1.82
C ALA A 10 -11.08 -0.27 -0.31
N GLY A 11 -12.02 0.52 0.20
CA GLY A 11 -12.37 0.50 1.62
C GLY A 11 -11.69 1.58 2.45
N MET A 12 -10.75 2.32 1.89
CA MET A 12 -10.18 3.47 2.59
C MET A 12 -11.18 4.62 2.55
N SER A 13 -11.61 5.08 3.71
CA SER A 13 -12.63 6.13 3.78
C SER A 13 -12.21 7.36 4.57
N CYS A 14 -11.06 7.33 5.22
CA CYS A 14 -10.59 8.45 6.05
C CYS A 14 -9.08 8.38 6.27
N GLY A 15 -8.52 9.44 6.87
CA GLY A 15 -7.10 9.50 7.16
C GLY A 15 -6.59 8.40 8.09
N HIS A 16 -7.44 7.88 8.97
CA HIS A 16 -7.06 6.76 9.82
C HIS A 16 -6.82 5.50 8.97
N CYS A 17 -7.65 5.28 7.96
CA CYS A 17 -7.47 4.16 7.04
C CYS A 17 -6.17 4.29 6.26
N GLU A 18 -5.84 5.49 5.80
CA GLU A 18 -4.56 5.77 5.14
C GLU A 18 -3.38 5.39 6.02
N ARG A 19 -3.44 5.77 7.29
CA ARG A 19 -2.36 5.46 8.24
C ARG A 19 -2.23 3.98 8.49
N THR A 20 -3.34 3.27 8.58
CA THR A 20 -3.33 1.82 8.82
C THR A 20 -2.67 1.10 7.65
N VAL A 21 -3.04 1.44 6.43
CA VAL A 21 -2.45 0.84 5.23
C VAL A 21 -0.98 1.22 5.11
N SER A 22 -0.65 2.50 5.30
CA SER A 22 0.72 2.98 5.22
C SER A 22 1.63 2.30 6.24
N ALA A 23 1.18 2.17 7.48
CA ALA A 23 1.96 1.53 8.53
C ALA A 23 2.22 0.06 8.21
N GLY A 24 1.21 -0.66 7.73
CA GLY A 24 1.36 -2.07 7.36
C GLY A 24 2.33 -2.26 6.22
N LEU A 25 2.24 -1.43 5.18
CA LEU A 25 3.13 -1.53 4.03
C LEU A 25 4.55 -1.07 4.36
N ALA A 26 4.68 -0.03 5.20
CA ALA A 26 6.00 0.46 5.61
C ALA A 26 6.77 -0.58 6.44
N ALA A 27 6.09 -1.52 7.06
CA ALA A 27 6.72 -2.58 7.82
C ALA A 27 7.31 -3.69 6.94
N LEU A 28 7.00 -3.70 5.65
CA LEU A 28 7.51 -4.73 4.74
C LEU A 28 9.00 -4.50 4.45
N PRO A 29 9.78 -5.60 4.34
CA PRO A 29 11.21 -5.48 4.02
C PRO A 29 11.43 -4.78 2.68
N GLY A 30 12.38 -3.85 2.65
CA GLY A 30 12.74 -3.14 1.43
C GLY A 30 11.87 -1.92 1.12
N VAL A 31 10.76 -1.72 1.82
CA VAL A 31 9.92 -0.54 1.62
C VAL A 31 10.59 0.68 2.27
N THR A 32 10.75 1.74 1.48
CA THR A 32 11.39 2.98 1.93
C THR A 32 10.38 4.09 2.19
N ASP A 33 9.26 4.08 1.48
CA ASP A 33 8.23 5.11 1.66
C ASP A 33 6.88 4.59 1.19
N VAL A 34 5.81 5.06 1.83
CA VAL A 34 4.44 4.71 1.46
C VAL A 34 3.58 5.97 1.55
N SER A 35 2.77 6.18 0.53
CA SER A 35 1.81 7.28 0.50
C SER A 35 0.44 6.72 0.12
N ALA A 36 -0.53 6.85 1.01
CA ALA A 36 -1.90 6.38 0.77
C ALA A 36 -2.84 7.57 0.64
N ASP A 37 -3.73 7.52 -0.34
CA ASP A 37 -4.71 8.58 -0.61
C ASP A 37 -6.12 7.96 -0.60
N ALA A 38 -6.85 8.19 0.48
CA ALA A 38 -8.19 7.63 0.65
C ALA A 38 -9.19 8.10 -0.41
N PRO A 39 -9.26 9.40 -0.76
CA PRO A 39 -10.23 9.85 -1.76
C PRO A 39 -10.09 9.19 -3.11
N SER A 40 -8.87 8.89 -3.55
CA SER A 40 -8.65 8.24 -4.84
C SER A 40 -8.54 6.72 -4.74
N GLY A 41 -8.32 6.19 -3.53
CA GLY A 41 -8.07 4.78 -3.33
C GLY A 41 -6.69 4.34 -3.80
N LEU A 42 -5.78 5.25 -4.05
CA LEU A 42 -4.44 4.94 -4.56
C LEU A 42 -3.42 4.89 -3.44
N VAL A 43 -2.56 3.89 -3.51
CA VAL A 43 -1.46 3.72 -2.57
C VAL A 43 -0.16 3.66 -3.37
N THR A 44 0.74 4.60 -3.11
CA THR A 44 2.05 4.64 -3.76
C THR A 44 3.09 4.08 -2.79
N VAL A 45 3.82 3.07 -3.24
CA VAL A 45 4.83 2.40 -2.41
C VAL A 45 6.18 2.53 -3.11
N SER A 46 7.15 3.06 -2.39
CA SER A 46 8.54 3.11 -2.84
C SER A 46 9.36 2.08 -2.09
N SER A 47 10.20 1.36 -2.79
CA SER A 47 11.04 0.31 -2.19
C SER A 47 12.43 0.31 -2.79
N ALA A 48 13.39 -0.28 -2.06
CA ALA A 48 14.76 -0.40 -2.53
C ALA A 48 14.92 -1.43 -3.63
N GLY A 49 13.94 -2.31 -3.81
CA GLY A 49 13.95 -3.36 -4.83
C GLY A 49 12.54 -3.71 -5.26
N PRO A 50 12.39 -4.72 -6.12
CA PRO A 50 11.05 -5.13 -6.57
C PRO A 50 10.15 -5.54 -5.42
N LEU A 51 8.90 -5.10 -5.48
CA LEU A 51 7.88 -5.50 -4.51
C LEU A 51 7.10 -6.69 -5.03
N ASP A 52 6.85 -7.63 -4.12
CA ASP A 52 5.96 -8.75 -4.42
C ASP A 52 4.53 -8.29 -4.21
N GLU A 53 3.75 -8.26 -5.28
CA GLU A 53 2.36 -7.84 -5.23
C GLU A 53 1.53 -8.72 -4.30
N ALA A 54 1.85 -10.01 -4.19
CA ALA A 54 1.14 -10.91 -3.29
C ALA A 54 1.36 -10.52 -1.82
N VAL A 55 2.55 -10.03 -1.48
CA VAL A 55 2.84 -9.55 -0.12
C VAL A 55 2.06 -8.27 0.16
N VAL A 56 2.02 -7.35 -0.79
CA VAL A 56 1.24 -6.11 -0.67
C VAL A 56 -0.24 -6.43 -0.48
N ARG A 57 -0.76 -7.34 -1.30
CA ARG A 57 -2.15 -7.78 -1.21
C ARG A 57 -2.47 -8.37 0.15
N GLY A 58 -1.63 -9.27 0.64
CA GLY A 58 -1.84 -9.89 1.96
C GLY A 58 -1.82 -8.86 3.08
N THR A 59 -0.95 -7.86 2.99
CA THR A 59 -0.86 -6.79 3.98
C THR A 59 -2.13 -5.93 3.97
N VAL A 60 -2.62 -5.56 2.79
CA VAL A 60 -3.85 -4.77 2.64
C VAL A 60 -5.06 -5.55 3.15
N ASP A 61 -5.18 -6.81 2.73
CA ASP A 61 -6.29 -7.67 3.16
C ASP A 61 -6.27 -7.89 4.67
N GLY A 62 -5.09 -8.09 5.24
CA GLY A 62 -4.92 -8.27 6.68
C GLY A 62 -5.27 -7.03 7.47
N ALA A 63 -5.19 -5.86 6.88
CA ALA A 63 -5.58 -4.60 7.52
C ALA A 63 -7.09 -4.33 7.44
N GLY A 64 -7.85 -5.18 6.74
CA GLY A 64 -9.30 -5.04 6.62
C GLY A 64 -9.76 -4.26 5.39
N PHE A 65 -8.89 -4.05 4.42
CA PHE A 65 -9.21 -3.35 3.17
C PHE A 65 -9.21 -4.34 2.01
N THR A 66 -9.68 -3.90 0.86
CA THR A 66 -9.71 -4.73 -0.34
C THR A 66 -8.63 -4.29 -1.32
N PHE A 67 -7.73 -5.19 -1.65
CA PHE A 67 -6.71 -4.95 -2.67
C PHE A 67 -7.36 -5.18 -4.04
N VAL A 68 -7.42 -4.11 -4.84
CA VAL A 68 -8.03 -4.19 -6.19
C VAL A 68 -6.99 -4.61 -7.22
N GLY A 69 -5.81 -4.05 -7.15
CA GLY A 69 -4.75 -4.35 -8.08
C GLY A 69 -3.80 -3.19 -8.29
N ARG A 70 -2.91 -3.34 -9.25
CA ARG A 70 -1.97 -2.30 -9.62
C ARG A 70 -2.69 -1.24 -10.47
N ALA A 71 -2.47 0.01 -10.13
CA ALA A 71 -3.05 1.12 -10.87
C ALA A 71 -2.30 1.38 -12.18
#